data_db91e397cfb7756b65ecadd302f83128
#
_entry.id   db91e397cfb7756b65ecadd302f83128
#
_cell.length_a   1.000
_cell.length_b   1.000
_cell.length_c   1.000
_cell.angle_alpha   90.00
_cell.angle_beta   90.00
_cell.angle_gamma   90.00
#
_symmetry.space_group_name_H-M   'P 1'
#
loop_
_entity.id
_entity.type
_entity.pdbx_description
1 polymer ?
#
loop_
_entity_poly.entity_id
_entity_poly.type
_entity_poly.pdbx_seq_one_letter_code
_entity_poly.pdbx_strand_id
1 'polypeptide(L)'
;MYQIMTADEAMDLINDGDVIALNSFLGIDIPIELHEALYKRYQRTGSPKHLTAISSAGFGAWDENKAAEGYIRDGAVDKIICGHFGAMYSTKKLVLEDRFEAYNLPLGCISHAIRAQAGGLPGALSKVGLDIFVDPRLEGPGINNISKDDSLVKYVELDGEEFLYYKLPLINVAIIKGTAADRKGNISFEDLFTAGDALSICQAVKANGGKVIVQVDRLVARPSRPHNTIIPGCLVDAIVEIPPEPRHASYESLTGSFEIPYSQWQDWAEMLSGRTKTKNVVNTSAEIIGRRAALELKPDDIVNIGVGIPETVSKYARENGILDKITLTVESGGVGGFPASGKVFGAVIGADSIYDMANQFDLYNNGGLDICFMGGIEVDRFGNVNAHKGPGAFAGVGGFANITAKTATVVFCLTFDTKGLAVEDNDGIVTIKNEGSIPKFVNDVRSISFSGKRALAQTCSQIC
;
A
#
# COMPACT_ATOMS: atom_id res chain seq x y z
N MET A 1 7.77 26.43 -15.99
CA MET A 1 9.17 26.02 -16.27
C MET A 1 9.72 25.56 -14.94
N TYR A 2 10.24 24.34 -14.86
CA TYR A 2 10.81 23.79 -13.62
C TYR A 2 12.11 24.52 -13.22
N GLN A 3 12.46 24.42 -11.93
CA GLN A 3 13.73 24.91 -11.39
C GLN A 3 14.50 23.74 -10.77
N ILE A 4 15.82 23.73 -10.93
CA ILE A 4 16.71 22.83 -10.19
C ILE A 4 17.02 23.53 -8.86
N MET A 5 16.73 22.87 -7.76
CA MET A 5 16.81 23.43 -6.40
C MET A 5 17.58 22.49 -5.49
N THR A 6 18.10 23.03 -4.40
CA THR A 6 18.48 22.23 -3.23
C THR A 6 17.23 21.71 -2.52
N ALA A 7 17.36 20.69 -1.67
CA ALA A 7 16.24 20.17 -0.90
C ALA A 7 15.62 21.25 0.02
N ASP A 8 16.44 22.09 0.65
CA ASP A 8 15.98 23.17 1.52
C ASP A 8 15.17 24.22 0.74
N GLU A 9 15.66 24.67 -0.43
CA GLU A 9 14.93 25.63 -1.29
C GLU A 9 13.61 25.05 -1.81
N ALA A 10 13.58 23.77 -2.18
CA ALA A 10 12.39 23.11 -2.66
C ALA A 10 11.31 22.98 -1.55
N MET A 11 11.74 22.75 -0.32
CA MET A 11 10.82 22.68 0.82
C MET A 11 10.26 24.07 1.22
N ASP A 12 10.89 25.17 0.83
CA ASP A 12 10.34 26.53 1.02
C ASP A 12 9.09 26.81 0.17
N LEU A 13 8.82 25.96 -0.83
CA LEU A 13 7.59 26.02 -1.62
C LEU A 13 6.33 25.55 -0.88
N ILE A 14 6.48 24.89 0.27
CA ILE A 14 5.38 24.34 1.06
C ILE A 14 4.95 25.34 2.12
N ASN A 15 3.65 25.60 2.22
CA ASN A 15 3.08 26.60 3.11
C ASN A 15 2.23 25.96 4.23
N ASP A 16 1.94 26.74 5.26
CA ASP A 16 0.99 26.35 6.30
C ASP A 16 -0.39 26.06 5.68
N GLY A 17 -1.01 24.95 6.08
CA GLY A 17 -2.32 24.52 5.60
C GLY A 17 -2.33 23.79 4.27
N ASP A 18 -1.18 23.53 3.66
CA ASP A 18 -1.10 22.77 2.41
C ASP A 18 -1.58 21.33 2.57
N VAL A 19 -2.16 20.80 1.48
CA VAL A 19 -2.55 19.41 1.32
C VAL A 19 -1.50 18.69 0.49
N ILE A 20 -0.70 17.86 1.15
CA ILE A 20 0.45 17.18 0.55
C ILE A 20 0.08 15.76 0.14
N ALA A 21 0.26 15.41 -1.14
CA ALA A 21 0.22 14.03 -1.59
C ALA A 21 1.62 13.44 -1.65
N LEU A 22 1.77 12.26 -1.04
CA LEU A 22 3.01 11.51 -0.90
C LEU A 22 2.94 10.25 -1.76
N ASN A 23 3.79 10.16 -2.78
CA ASN A 23 3.87 8.99 -3.65
C ASN A 23 4.93 8.03 -3.13
N SER A 24 4.49 6.95 -2.51
CA SER A 24 5.32 5.84 -2.04
C SER A 24 4.43 4.61 -1.84
N PHE A 25 5.04 3.45 -1.77
CA PHE A 25 4.33 2.24 -1.36
C PHE A 25 4.98 1.69 -0.09
N LEU A 26 4.35 1.95 1.07
CA LEU A 26 4.93 1.65 2.39
C LEU A 26 6.36 2.21 2.49
N GLY A 27 7.37 1.32 2.60
CA GLY A 27 8.77 1.68 2.81
C GLY A 27 9.61 1.87 1.54
N ILE A 28 9.02 1.75 0.34
CA ILE A 28 9.75 1.84 -0.93
C ILE A 28 9.47 3.15 -1.68
N ASP A 29 10.44 3.59 -2.46
CA ASP A 29 10.38 4.76 -3.34
C ASP A 29 10.01 6.07 -2.61
N ILE A 30 10.47 6.23 -1.36
CA ILE A 30 10.27 7.42 -0.55
C ILE A 30 11.36 8.46 -0.86
N PRO A 31 11.02 9.73 -1.12
CA PRO A 31 11.98 10.83 -1.22
C PRO A 31 12.46 11.28 0.17
N ILE A 32 13.25 10.44 0.83
CA ILE A 32 13.64 10.59 2.26
C ILE A 32 14.28 11.94 2.53
N GLU A 33 15.17 12.39 1.67
CA GLU A 33 15.93 13.61 1.84
C GLU A 33 15.04 14.87 1.77
N LEU A 34 14.00 14.86 0.94
CA LEU A 34 13.00 15.94 0.93
C LEU A 34 12.21 15.98 2.24
N HIS A 35 11.82 14.82 2.77
CA HIS A 35 11.15 14.75 4.07
C HIS A 35 12.06 15.21 5.21
N GLU A 36 13.34 14.86 5.17
CA GLU A 36 14.32 15.32 6.16
C GLU A 36 14.54 16.84 6.07
N ALA A 37 14.62 17.42 4.87
CA ALA A 37 14.71 18.86 4.68
C ALA A 37 13.46 19.59 5.19
N LEU A 38 12.26 19.06 4.90
CA LEU A 38 11.01 19.58 5.44
C LEU A 38 10.99 19.56 6.97
N TYR A 39 11.45 18.47 7.57
CA TYR A 39 11.52 18.34 9.03
C TYR A 39 12.54 19.33 9.63
N LYS A 40 13.73 19.48 9.07
CA LYS A 40 14.72 20.48 9.49
C LYS A 40 14.18 21.91 9.42
N ARG A 41 13.45 22.23 8.34
CA ARG A 41 12.78 23.52 8.20
C ARG A 41 11.75 23.73 9.31
N TYR A 42 10.87 22.74 9.56
CA TYR A 42 9.88 22.80 10.64
C TYR A 42 10.52 23.01 12.01
N GLN A 43 11.57 22.26 12.33
CA GLN A 43 12.31 22.41 13.60
C GLN A 43 12.89 23.81 13.77
N ARG A 44 13.39 24.41 12.71
CA ARG A 44 14.02 25.75 12.72
C ARG A 44 12.99 26.87 12.82
N THR A 45 11.86 26.75 12.16
CA THR A 45 10.92 27.89 11.91
C THR A 45 9.54 27.70 12.52
N GLY A 46 9.16 26.49 12.90
CA GLY A 46 7.79 26.15 13.28
C GLY A 46 6.79 26.12 12.08
N SER A 47 7.30 26.15 10.84
CA SER A 47 6.53 26.12 9.60
C SER A 47 7.20 25.17 8.59
N PRO A 48 6.39 24.47 7.73
CA PRO A 48 4.94 24.53 7.60
C PRO A 48 4.23 23.76 8.72
N LYS A 49 3.01 24.19 9.04
CA LYS A 49 2.11 23.57 10.03
C LYS A 49 0.69 23.48 9.48
N HIS A 50 -0.19 22.81 10.21
CA HIS A 50 -1.58 22.57 9.80
C HIS A 50 -1.69 21.82 8.47
N LEU A 51 -0.72 20.94 8.18
CA LEU A 51 -0.68 20.19 6.95
C LEU A 51 -1.73 19.06 6.96
N THR A 52 -2.24 18.73 5.78
CA THR A 52 -2.96 17.48 5.53
C THR A 52 -2.08 16.58 4.69
N ALA A 53 -1.80 15.36 5.15
CA ALA A 53 -1.02 14.37 4.42
C ALA A 53 -1.93 13.30 3.81
N ILE A 54 -1.79 13.04 2.51
CA ILE A 54 -2.56 12.03 1.76
C ILE A 54 -1.59 11.04 1.13
N SER A 55 -1.86 9.75 1.30
CA SER A 55 -1.14 8.68 0.60
C SER A 55 -2.05 7.48 0.43
N SER A 56 -2.03 6.86 -0.75
CA SER A 56 -2.79 5.64 -0.99
C SER A 56 -2.25 4.47 -0.15
N ALA A 57 -0.93 4.23 -0.18
CA ALA A 57 -0.33 3.04 0.42
C ALA A 57 0.48 3.29 1.71
N GLY A 58 0.55 4.55 2.20
CA GLY A 58 1.39 4.91 3.34
C GLY A 58 2.76 5.44 2.94
N PHE A 59 3.44 6.10 3.87
CA PHE A 59 4.67 6.87 3.64
C PHE A 59 5.71 6.71 4.75
N GLY A 60 5.66 5.60 5.50
CA GLY A 60 6.62 5.31 6.56
C GLY A 60 7.79 4.49 6.04
N ALA A 61 9.01 4.80 6.52
CA ALA A 61 10.25 4.14 6.13
C ALA A 61 10.64 2.96 7.03
N TRP A 62 9.70 2.37 7.77
CA TRP A 62 9.97 1.34 8.80
C TRP A 62 10.97 1.82 9.88
N ASP A 63 11.08 3.14 10.06
CA ASP A 63 11.95 3.79 11.01
C ASP A 63 11.24 5.03 11.56
N GLU A 64 11.02 5.10 12.86
CA GLU A 64 10.27 6.17 13.52
C GLU A 64 10.92 7.57 13.43
N ASN A 65 12.15 7.65 12.95
CA ASN A 65 12.90 8.89 12.81
C ASN A 65 13.12 9.31 11.35
N LYS A 66 12.56 8.59 10.38
CA LYS A 66 12.78 8.85 8.96
C LYS A 66 11.50 9.22 8.21
N ALA A 67 11.70 9.72 7.01
CA ALA A 67 10.64 10.18 6.11
C ALA A 67 9.73 11.20 6.83
N ALA A 68 8.42 11.06 6.70
CA ALA A 68 7.46 12.01 7.27
C ALA A 68 7.26 11.88 8.80
N GLU A 69 7.76 10.82 9.43
CA GLU A 69 7.52 10.52 10.85
C GLU A 69 7.97 11.66 11.79
N GLY A 70 9.09 12.33 11.47
CA GLY A 70 9.63 13.41 12.30
C GLY A 70 8.69 14.60 12.42
N TYR A 71 8.29 15.20 11.31
CA TYR A 71 7.44 16.39 11.32
C TYR A 71 5.99 16.09 11.71
N ILE A 72 5.49 14.86 11.47
CA ILE A 72 4.20 14.40 11.98
C ILE A 72 4.24 14.32 13.50
N ARG A 73 5.26 13.65 14.06
CA ARG A 73 5.42 13.49 15.50
C ARG A 73 5.47 14.83 16.22
N ASP A 74 6.16 15.80 15.65
CA ASP A 74 6.36 17.11 16.27
C ASP A 74 5.22 18.09 16.01
N GLY A 75 4.16 17.67 15.28
CA GLY A 75 2.89 18.39 15.18
C GLY A 75 2.74 19.33 13.99
N ALA A 76 3.47 19.09 12.88
CA ALA A 76 3.27 19.83 11.64
C ALA A 76 1.99 19.44 10.90
N VAL A 77 1.44 18.26 11.18
CA VAL A 77 0.31 17.65 10.47
C VAL A 77 -0.91 17.57 11.36
N ASP A 78 -2.04 18.10 10.91
CA ASP A 78 -3.33 18.08 11.61
C ASP A 78 -4.25 16.96 11.10
N LYS A 79 -4.03 16.47 9.88
CA LYS A 79 -4.88 15.44 9.25
C LYS A 79 -4.09 14.47 8.39
N ILE A 80 -4.37 13.18 8.54
CA ILE A 80 -3.82 12.11 7.68
C ILE A 80 -4.95 11.31 7.06
N ILE A 81 -4.90 11.14 5.73
CA ILE A 81 -5.80 10.26 4.97
C ILE A 81 -4.94 9.21 4.28
N CYS A 82 -5.07 7.95 4.70
CA CYS A 82 -4.16 6.92 4.25
C CYS A 82 -4.81 5.53 4.19
N GLY A 83 -4.36 4.69 3.24
CA GLY A 83 -4.81 3.31 3.13
C GLY A 83 -4.17 2.40 4.17
N HIS A 84 -2.89 2.59 4.48
CA HIS A 84 -2.16 1.69 5.37
C HIS A 84 -1.13 2.43 6.23
N PHE A 85 -1.12 2.13 7.54
CA PHE A 85 -0.24 2.74 8.53
C PHE A 85 0.88 1.81 9.01
N GLY A 86 1.02 0.63 8.42
CA GLY A 86 1.90 -0.43 8.92
C GLY A 86 3.37 -0.02 9.06
N ALA A 87 3.91 0.68 8.07
CA ALA A 87 5.29 1.14 8.04
C ALA A 87 5.55 2.43 8.85
N MET A 88 4.49 3.04 9.44
CA MET A 88 4.54 4.31 10.15
C MET A 88 4.49 4.09 11.68
N TYR A 89 5.62 3.83 12.29
CA TYR A 89 5.68 3.35 13.68
C TYR A 89 5.27 4.38 14.73
N SER A 90 5.78 5.61 14.68
CA SER A 90 5.39 6.67 15.61
C SER A 90 4.02 7.22 15.28
N THR A 91 3.72 7.41 14.00
CA THR A 91 2.41 7.91 13.53
C THR A 91 1.25 7.04 14.03
N LYS A 92 1.35 5.70 13.97
CA LYS A 92 0.32 4.80 14.51
C LYS A 92 0.02 5.03 15.98
N LYS A 93 1.05 5.23 16.78
CA LYS A 93 0.90 5.50 18.22
C LYS A 93 0.17 6.82 18.44
N LEU A 94 0.55 7.87 17.71
CA LEU A 94 -0.05 9.20 17.80
C LEU A 94 -1.52 9.21 17.36
N VAL A 95 -1.90 8.38 16.37
CA VAL A 95 -3.30 8.16 15.99
C VAL A 95 -4.13 7.68 17.18
N LEU A 96 -3.62 6.68 17.92
CA LEU A 96 -4.30 6.13 19.10
C LEU A 96 -4.32 7.11 20.29
N GLU A 97 -3.45 8.12 20.29
CA GLU A 97 -3.39 9.20 21.29
C GLU A 97 -4.20 10.44 20.89
N ASP A 98 -5.01 10.38 19.83
CA ASP A 98 -5.82 11.50 19.31
C ASP A 98 -5.01 12.79 19.02
N ARG A 99 -3.76 12.66 18.52
CA ARG A 99 -2.86 13.80 18.29
C ARG A 99 -3.18 14.60 17.05
N PHE A 100 -3.80 13.99 16.05
CA PHE A 100 -4.28 14.58 14.79
C PHE A 100 -5.43 13.73 14.24
N GLU A 101 -6.22 14.29 13.33
CA GLU A 101 -7.29 13.56 12.65
C GLU A 101 -6.69 12.48 11.74
N ALA A 102 -7.17 11.25 11.84
CA ALA A 102 -6.71 10.13 11.03
C ALA A 102 -7.85 9.37 10.39
N TYR A 103 -7.74 9.16 9.08
CA TYR A 103 -8.75 8.49 8.27
C TYR A 103 -8.14 7.33 7.50
N ASN A 104 -8.84 6.19 7.50
CA ASN A 104 -8.46 5.01 6.75
C ASN A 104 -9.48 4.72 5.65
N LEU A 105 -9.03 4.74 4.42
CA LEU A 105 -9.81 4.40 3.24
C LEU A 105 -9.14 3.25 2.49
N PRO A 106 -9.91 2.43 1.72
CA PRO A 106 -9.31 1.44 0.84
C PRO A 106 -8.31 2.08 -0.14
N LEU A 107 -7.14 1.50 -0.26
CA LEU A 107 -6.00 2.04 -1.01
C LEU A 107 -6.40 2.43 -2.44
N GLY A 108 -7.04 1.51 -3.19
CA GLY A 108 -7.47 1.78 -4.55
C GLY A 108 -8.56 2.86 -4.65
N CYS A 109 -9.36 3.05 -3.59
CA CYS A 109 -10.35 4.14 -3.57
C CYS A 109 -9.66 5.52 -3.43
N ILE A 110 -8.55 5.60 -2.68
CA ILE A 110 -7.72 6.81 -2.61
C ILE A 110 -7.08 7.07 -3.99
N SER A 111 -6.45 6.08 -4.60
CA SER A 111 -5.85 6.19 -5.94
C SER A 111 -6.86 6.68 -6.99
N HIS A 112 -8.06 6.12 -6.99
CA HIS A 112 -9.13 6.55 -7.89
C HIS A 112 -9.63 7.96 -7.59
N ALA A 113 -9.72 8.36 -6.32
CA ALA A 113 -10.12 9.71 -5.95
C ALA A 113 -9.06 10.76 -6.35
N ILE A 114 -7.76 10.43 -6.27
CA ILE A 114 -6.67 11.26 -6.79
C ILE A 114 -6.80 11.39 -8.31
N ARG A 115 -6.99 10.27 -9.03
CA ARG A 115 -7.18 10.28 -10.49
C ARG A 115 -8.44 11.03 -10.92
N ALA A 116 -9.52 10.93 -10.17
CA ALA A 116 -10.73 11.72 -10.40
C ALA A 116 -10.45 13.23 -10.26
N GLN A 117 -9.73 13.63 -9.22
CA GLN A 117 -9.33 15.02 -9.01
C GLN A 117 -8.41 15.52 -10.13
N ALA A 118 -7.48 14.70 -10.63
CA ALA A 118 -6.64 14.98 -11.79
C ALA A 118 -7.47 15.26 -13.06
N GLY A 119 -8.59 14.56 -13.22
CA GLY A 119 -9.54 14.75 -14.31
C GLY A 119 -10.59 15.86 -14.09
N GLY A 120 -10.48 16.63 -13.01
CA GLY A 120 -11.42 17.70 -12.66
C GLY A 120 -12.76 17.19 -12.09
N LEU A 121 -12.83 15.91 -11.69
CA LEU A 121 -14.01 15.33 -11.07
C LEU A 121 -13.98 15.57 -9.55
N PRO A 122 -15.14 15.71 -8.90
CA PRO A 122 -15.22 16.00 -7.47
C PRO A 122 -14.84 14.83 -6.57
N GLY A 123 -14.70 13.61 -7.09
CA GLY A 123 -14.34 12.39 -6.38
C GLY A 123 -14.62 11.15 -7.21
N ALA A 124 -14.40 9.97 -6.65
CA ALA A 124 -14.58 8.68 -7.30
C ALA A 124 -15.77 7.90 -6.73
N LEU A 125 -16.51 7.21 -7.59
CA LEU A 125 -17.54 6.25 -7.20
C LEU A 125 -16.95 4.83 -7.19
N SER A 126 -17.29 4.06 -6.17
CA SER A 126 -16.87 2.65 -6.08
C SER A 126 -17.89 1.82 -5.33
N LYS A 127 -17.99 0.54 -5.66
CA LYS A 127 -18.72 -0.45 -4.85
C LYS A 127 -17.83 -1.05 -3.75
N VAL A 128 -16.52 -0.83 -3.82
CA VAL A 128 -15.57 -1.20 -2.77
C VAL A 128 -15.87 -0.36 -1.53
N GLY A 129 -15.96 -1.01 -0.39
CA GLY A 129 -16.25 -0.35 0.88
C GLY A 129 -17.70 -0.49 1.36
N LEU A 130 -18.63 -0.88 0.49
CA LEU A 130 -20.02 -1.14 0.89
C LEU A 130 -20.09 -2.32 1.88
N ASP A 131 -20.85 -2.14 2.95
CA ASP A 131 -21.06 -3.11 4.04
C ASP A 131 -19.76 -3.50 4.81
N ILE A 132 -18.70 -2.67 4.72
CA ILE A 132 -17.51 -2.77 5.58
C ILE A 132 -17.29 -1.48 6.36
N PHE A 133 -16.32 -1.45 7.27
CA PHE A 133 -16.12 -0.35 8.23
C PHE A 133 -16.19 1.05 7.61
N VAL A 134 -15.64 1.26 6.40
CA VAL A 134 -15.55 2.58 5.75
C VAL A 134 -16.92 3.11 5.27
N ASP A 135 -17.93 2.24 5.18
CA ASP A 135 -19.30 2.61 4.84
C ASP A 135 -19.86 3.56 5.93
N PRO A 136 -20.29 4.79 5.59
CA PRO A 136 -20.80 5.74 6.57
C PRO A 136 -22.07 5.28 7.29
N ARG A 137 -22.73 4.24 6.77
CA ARG A 137 -23.87 3.60 7.45
C ARG A 137 -23.43 2.68 8.61
N LEU A 138 -22.12 2.38 8.72
CA LEU A 138 -21.51 1.57 9.77
C LEU A 138 -20.59 2.44 10.64
N GLU A 139 -19.25 2.30 10.50
CA GLU A 139 -18.28 3.04 11.31
C GLU A 139 -17.81 4.34 10.64
N GLY A 140 -17.72 4.36 9.31
CA GLY A 140 -17.11 5.45 8.54
C GLY A 140 -15.57 5.38 8.54
N PRO A 141 -14.91 6.34 7.83
CA PRO A 141 -13.48 6.31 7.60
C PRO A 141 -12.62 6.78 8.78
N GLY A 142 -13.19 7.41 9.80
CA GLY A 142 -12.47 7.95 10.95
C GLY A 142 -11.89 6.87 11.85
N ILE A 143 -10.62 6.98 12.24
CA ILE A 143 -9.94 5.97 13.06
C ILE A 143 -10.01 6.30 14.55
N ASN A 144 -9.91 7.59 14.89
CA ASN A 144 -9.79 8.06 16.27
C ASN A 144 -10.91 9.04 16.66
N ASN A 145 -10.95 9.42 17.94
CA ASN A 145 -12.09 10.16 18.50
C ASN A 145 -12.27 11.57 17.95
N ILE A 146 -11.21 12.17 17.41
CA ILE A 146 -11.25 13.52 16.85
C ILE A 146 -11.52 13.54 15.34
N SER A 147 -11.47 12.38 14.66
CA SER A 147 -11.72 12.23 13.22
C SER A 147 -13.23 12.21 12.95
N LYS A 148 -13.78 13.37 12.62
CA LYS A 148 -15.24 13.57 12.43
C LYS A 148 -15.63 14.11 11.06
N ASP A 149 -14.70 14.14 10.09
CA ASP A 149 -15.00 14.56 8.74
C ASP A 149 -15.73 13.44 7.98
N ASP A 150 -17.04 13.54 7.93
CA ASP A 150 -17.93 12.62 7.23
C ASP A 150 -18.05 12.92 5.73
N SER A 151 -17.42 13.99 5.26
CA SER A 151 -17.45 14.39 3.85
C SER A 151 -16.58 13.51 2.95
N LEU A 152 -15.62 12.78 3.52
CA LEU A 152 -14.65 11.97 2.77
C LEU A 152 -15.29 10.75 2.07
N VAL A 153 -16.34 10.18 2.68
CA VAL A 153 -17.07 9.04 2.12
C VAL A 153 -18.56 9.26 2.28
N LYS A 154 -19.32 9.10 1.18
CA LYS A 154 -20.78 9.21 1.20
C LYS A 154 -21.41 7.99 0.52
N TYR A 155 -22.50 7.51 1.07
CA TYR A 155 -23.36 6.57 0.39
C TYR A 155 -24.16 7.27 -0.71
N VAL A 156 -24.20 6.66 -1.89
CA VAL A 156 -24.92 7.19 -3.06
C VAL A 156 -25.62 6.04 -3.78
N GLU A 157 -26.86 6.28 -4.18
CA GLU A 157 -27.59 5.40 -5.08
C GLU A 157 -27.70 6.04 -6.48
N LEU A 158 -27.29 5.30 -7.49
CA LEU A 158 -27.37 5.73 -8.91
C LEU A 158 -27.98 4.60 -9.73
N ASP A 159 -29.04 4.91 -10.45
CA ASP A 159 -29.76 3.95 -11.32
C ASP A 159 -30.18 2.65 -10.59
N GLY A 160 -30.50 2.76 -9.28
CA GLY A 160 -30.87 1.64 -8.45
C GLY A 160 -29.71 0.77 -7.95
N GLU A 161 -28.48 1.21 -8.17
CA GLU A 161 -27.28 0.55 -7.65
C GLU A 161 -26.61 1.37 -6.54
N GLU A 162 -26.11 0.67 -5.50
CA GLU A 162 -25.39 1.26 -4.38
C GLU A 162 -23.94 1.52 -4.71
N PHE A 163 -23.45 2.70 -4.31
CA PHE A 163 -22.04 3.11 -4.39
C PHE A 163 -21.62 3.86 -3.13
N LEU A 164 -20.31 3.87 -2.88
CA LEU A 164 -19.67 4.87 -2.04
C LEU A 164 -18.99 5.91 -2.93
N TYR A 165 -19.17 7.17 -2.58
CA TYR A 165 -18.50 8.30 -3.19
C TYR A 165 -17.33 8.72 -2.31
N TYR A 166 -16.12 8.61 -2.84
CA TYR A 166 -14.87 8.95 -2.18
C TYR A 166 -14.39 10.32 -2.63
N LYS A 167 -14.25 11.23 -1.69
CA LYS A 167 -13.80 12.60 -1.94
C LYS A 167 -12.57 12.91 -1.09
N LEU A 168 -11.52 13.46 -1.71
CA LEU A 168 -10.34 13.95 -1.01
C LEU A 168 -10.32 15.48 -0.97
N PRO A 169 -9.66 16.09 0.03
CA PRO A 169 -9.28 17.50 -0.02
C PRO A 169 -8.51 17.82 -1.31
N LEU A 170 -8.58 19.05 -1.80
CA LEU A 170 -7.86 19.47 -3.00
C LEU A 170 -6.35 19.43 -2.73
N ILE A 171 -5.64 18.55 -3.43
CA ILE A 171 -4.21 18.35 -3.29
C ILE A 171 -3.50 19.51 -3.99
N ASN A 172 -2.61 20.21 -3.28
CA ASN A 172 -1.87 21.35 -3.83
C ASN A 172 -0.34 21.22 -3.74
N VAL A 173 0.18 20.15 -3.09
CA VAL A 173 1.60 19.83 -3.09
C VAL A 173 1.81 18.35 -3.39
N ALA A 174 2.76 18.05 -4.27
CA ALA A 174 3.27 16.70 -4.51
C ALA A 174 4.72 16.61 -4.08
N ILE A 175 5.07 15.57 -3.31
CA ILE A 175 6.45 15.20 -2.97
C ILE A 175 6.69 13.79 -3.52
N ILE A 176 7.54 13.68 -4.55
CA ILE A 176 7.68 12.47 -5.36
C ILE A 176 9.15 12.11 -5.53
N LYS A 177 9.46 10.82 -5.59
CA LYS A 177 10.75 10.30 -6.04
C LYS A 177 10.66 9.89 -7.52
N GLY A 178 11.71 10.18 -8.29
CA GLY A 178 11.95 9.71 -9.63
C GLY A 178 13.36 9.17 -9.75
N THR A 179 13.69 8.49 -10.86
CA THR A 179 15.04 8.00 -11.15
C THR A 179 15.87 9.11 -11.76
N ALA A 180 15.46 9.66 -12.89
CA ALA A 180 16.22 10.68 -13.60
C ALA A 180 15.32 11.80 -14.13
N ALA A 181 15.92 13.00 -14.27
CA ALA A 181 15.31 14.13 -14.94
C ALA A 181 16.12 14.54 -16.15
N ASP A 182 15.46 14.70 -17.31
CA ASP A 182 16.09 15.21 -18.53
C ASP A 182 16.09 16.75 -18.59
N ARG A 183 16.72 17.32 -19.64
CA ARG A 183 16.80 18.77 -19.84
C ARG A 183 15.46 19.48 -20.05
N LYS A 184 14.39 18.75 -20.27
CA LYS A 184 13.01 19.28 -20.36
C LYS A 184 12.24 19.10 -19.05
N GLY A 185 12.86 18.53 -18.02
CA GLY A 185 12.25 18.22 -16.74
C GLY A 185 11.35 16.99 -16.76
N ASN A 186 11.44 16.16 -17.82
CA ASN A 186 10.72 14.89 -17.86
C ASN A 186 11.37 13.92 -16.86
N ILE A 187 10.55 13.29 -16.04
CA ILE A 187 11.00 12.37 -14.99
C ILE A 187 10.75 10.93 -15.41
N SER A 188 11.78 10.11 -15.30
CA SER A 188 11.72 8.67 -15.55
C SER A 188 11.80 7.86 -14.26
N PHE A 189 11.30 6.62 -14.29
CA PHE A 189 11.16 5.77 -13.11
C PHE A 189 11.82 4.39 -13.30
N GLU A 190 12.79 4.27 -14.19
CA GLU A 190 13.41 2.99 -14.57
C GLU A 190 14.03 2.20 -13.41
N ASP A 191 14.48 2.89 -12.34
CA ASP A 191 15.13 2.27 -11.19
C ASP A 191 14.24 2.22 -9.94
N LEU A 192 12.94 2.59 -10.07
CA LEU A 192 11.97 2.52 -8.99
C LEU A 192 11.19 1.21 -9.03
N PHE A 193 10.73 0.78 -7.86
CA PHE A 193 9.91 -0.44 -7.73
C PHE A 193 8.46 -0.24 -8.17
N THR A 194 7.96 1.00 -8.14
CA THR A 194 6.56 1.29 -8.46
C THR A 194 6.42 2.66 -9.13
N ALA A 195 5.41 2.80 -9.97
CA ALA A 195 4.97 4.12 -10.44
C ALA A 195 4.08 4.81 -9.40
N GLY A 196 3.47 4.05 -8.50
CA GLY A 196 2.52 4.57 -7.53
C GLY A 196 1.34 5.30 -8.18
N ASP A 197 0.97 6.43 -7.63
CA ASP A 197 -0.02 7.37 -8.18
C ASP A 197 0.66 8.63 -8.78
N ALA A 198 1.97 8.59 -9.07
CA ALA A 198 2.79 9.76 -9.36
C ALA A 198 2.20 10.70 -10.42
N LEU A 199 1.79 10.15 -11.57
CA LEU A 199 1.23 10.96 -12.66
C LEU A 199 -0.10 11.61 -12.24
N SER A 200 -1.00 10.82 -11.63
CA SER A 200 -2.31 11.30 -11.17
C SER A 200 -2.17 12.39 -10.09
N ILE A 201 -1.23 12.22 -9.15
CA ILE A 201 -0.92 13.23 -8.13
C ILE A 201 -0.43 14.52 -8.79
N CYS A 202 0.55 14.45 -9.72
CA CYS A 202 1.06 15.63 -10.42
C CYS A 202 -0.04 16.38 -11.17
N GLN A 203 -0.88 15.65 -11.88
CA GLN A 203 -2.01 16.24 -12.62
C GLN A 203 -3.03 16.90 -11.68
N ALA A 204 -3.40 16.25 -10.57
CA ALA A 204 -4.30 16.80 -9.57
C ALA A 204 -3.73 18.08 -8.95
N VAL A 205 -2.46 18.08 -8.56
CA VAL A 205 -1.76 19.26 -8.02
C VAL A 205 -1.76 20.41 -9.02
N LYS A 206 -1.44 20.14 -10.29
CA LYS A 206 -1.44 21.20 -11.32
C LYS A 206 -2.82 21.71 -11.64
N ALA A 207 -3.85 20.86 -11.63
CA ALA A 207 -5.24 21.29 -11.78
C ALA A 207 -5.68 22.23 -10.64
N ASN A 208 -5.12 22.08 -9.45
CA ASN A 208 -5.39 22.92 -8.27
C ASN A 208 -4.42 24.12 -8.13
N GLY A 209 -3.57 24.39 -9.12
CA GLY A 209 -2.60 25.49 -9.08
C GLY A 209 -1.44 25.32 -8.12
N GLY A 210 -1.20 24.10 -7.69
CA GLY A 210 -0.19 23.73 -6.70
C GLY A 210 1.23 23.49 -7.24
N LYS A 211 2.08 22.89 -6.41
CA LYS A 211 3.50 22.66 -6.65
C LYS A 211 3.86 21.18 -6.69
N VAL A 212 4.57 20.78 -7.72
CA VAL A 212 5.12 19.43 -7.90
C VAL A 212 6.63 19.48 -7.66
N ILE A 213 7.08 18.81 -6.62
CA ILE A 213 8.48 18.73 -6.17
C ILE A 213 8.95 17.28 -6.35
N VAL A 214 10.02 17.09 -7.12
CA VAL A 214 10.53 15.76 -7.45
C VAL A 214 11.99 15.64 -7.03
N GLN A 215 12.30 14.65 -6.19
CA GLN A 215 13.65 14.19 -5.94
C GLN A 215 14.04 13.20 -7.04
N VAL A 216 15.23 13.35 -7.64
CA VAL A 216 15.77 12.40 -8.61
C VAL A 216 17.18 11.99 -8.22
N ASP A 217 17.57 10.79 -8.63
CA ASP A 217 18.91 10.26 -8.37
C ASP A 217 19.95 10.94 -9.29
N ARG A 218 19.53 11.38 -10.49
CA ARG A 218 20.44 11.98 -11.47
C ARG A 218 19.77 12.93 -12.47
N LEU A 219 20.52 13.93 -12.92
CA LEU A 219 20.18 14.75 -14.07
C LEU A 219 20.85 14.18 -15.34
N VAL A 220 20.10 14.04 -16.42
CA VAL A 220 20.59 13.46 -17.66
C VAL A 220 20.52 14.44 -18.83
N ALA A 221 21.58 14.45 -19.66
CA ALA A 221 21.65 15.34 -20.80
C ALA A 221 20.80 14.89 -22.00
N ARG A 222 20.55 13.58 -22.12
CA ARG A 222 19.72 12.99 -23.18
C ARG A 222 18.26 12.96 -22.77
N PRO A 223 17.32 13.18 -23.71
CA PRO A 223 15.90 12.96 -23.43
C PRO A 223 15.67 11.52 -22.98
N SER A 224 14.84 11.35 -21.96
CA SER A 224 14.31 10.03 -21.57
C SER A 224 13.55 9.40 -22.74
N ARG A 225 13.55 8.07 -22.80
CA ARG A 225 12.67 7.38 -23.75
C ARG A 225 11.21 7.71 -23.41
N PRO A 226 10.36 8.07 -24.39
CA PRO A 226 8.99 8.49 -24.09
C PRO A 226 8.20 7.49 -23.22
N HIS A 227 8.40 6.19 -23.43
CA HIS A 227 7.74 5.15 -22.65
C HIS A 227 8.27 4.98 -21.22
N ASN A 228 9.46 5.47 -20.91
CA ASN A 228 10.04 5.45 -19.55
C ASN A 228 9.71 6.74 -18.79
N THR A 229 9.20 7.78 -19.48
CA THR A 229 8.80 9.04 -18.86
C THR A 229 7.45 8.87 -18.19
N ILE A 230 7.42 8.94 -16.89
CA ILE A 230 6.17 8.85 -16.10
C ILE A 230 5.59 10.24 -15.87
N ILE A 231 6.44 11.24 -15.53
CA ILE A 231 5.98 12.61 -15.29
C ILE A 231 6.54 13.54 -16.38
N PRO A 232 5.69 14.08 -17.25
CA PRO A 232 6.11 15.10 -18.21
C PRO A 232 6.58 16.38 -17.49
N GLY A 233 7.67 16.98 -17.99
CA GLY A 233 8.29 18.16 -17.36
C GLY A 233 7.38 19.38 -17.26
N CYS A 234 6.33 19.46 -18.07
CA CYS A 234 5.33 20.54 -17.95
C CYS A 234 4.49 20.48 -16.65
N LEU A 235 4.52 19.33 -15.93
CA LEU A 235 3.87 19.18 -14.65
C LEU A 235 4.79 19.48 -13.46
N VAL A 236 6.11 19.60 -13.68
CA VAL A 236 7.11 19.72 -12.61
C VAL A 236 7.44 21.18 -12.33
N ASP A 237 7.50 21.56 -11.05
CA ASP A 237 7.91 22.90 -10.60
C ASP A 237 9.33 22.91 -10.04
N ALA A 238 9.72 21.91 -9.25
CA ALA A 238 11.06 21.80 -8.66
C ALA A 238 11.64 20.41 -8.84
N ILE A 239 12.91 20.35 -9.20
CA ILE A 239 13.72 19.12 -9.29
C ILE A 239 14.89 19.25 -8.34
N VAL A 240 15.06 18.24 -7.48
CA VAL A 240 16.16 18.13 -6.54
C VAL A 240 16.97 16.90 -6.90
N GLU A 241 18.23 17.09 -7.33
CA GLU A 241 19.14 16.00 -7.62
C GLU A 241 19.83 15.54 -6.33
N ILE A 242 19.61 14.31 -5.95
CA ILE A 242 20.26 13.67 -4.80
C ILE A 242 20.73 12.30 -5.25
N PRO A 243 22.03 12.12 -5.50
CA PRO A 243 22.57 10.81 -5.86
C PRO A 243 22.22 9.77 -4.80
N PRO A 244 21.86 8.55 -5.21
CA PRO A 244 21.46 7.51 -4.28
C PRO A 244 22.62 7.16 -3.34
N GLU A 245 22.35 7.17 -2.04
CA GLU A 245 23.28 6.55 -1.10
C GLU A 245 23.14 5.02 -1.15
N PRO A 246 24.23 4.27 -0.87
CA PRO A 246 24.22 2.80 -0.93
C PRO A 246 23.15 2.11 -0.07
N ARG A 247 22.56 2.85 0.87
CA ARG A 247 21.52 2.36 1.79
C ARG A 247 20.08 2.52 1.27
N HIS A 248 19.88 3.25 0.17
CA HIS A 248 18.56 3.42 -0.43
C HIS A 248 18.38 2.33 -1.51
N ALA A 249 17.46 1.41 -1.23
CA ALA A 249 17.17 0.35 -2.17
C ALA A 249 16.48 0.92 -3.42
N SER A 250 17.05 0.67 -4.58
CA SER A 250 16.42 0.84 -5.88
C SER A 250 16.33 -0.51 -6.59
N TYR A 251 15.49 -0.61 -7.58
CA TYR A 251 15.35 -1.84 -8.36
C TYR A 251 16.71 -2.29 -8.93
N GLU A 252 17.45 -1.37 -9.55
CA GLU A 252 18.77 -1.63 -10.12
C GLU A 252 19.80 -2.01 -9.04
N SER A 253 19.84 -1.31 -7.91
CA SER A 253 20.80 -1.58 -6.82
C SER A 253 20.55 -2.91 -6.12
N LEU A 254 19.31 -3.41 -6.15
CA LEU A 254 18.95 -4.66 -5.50
C LEU A 254 19.03 -5.86 -6.43
N THR A 255 18.80 -5.68 -7.72
CA THR A 255 18.79 -6.77 -8.70
C THR A 255 20.10 -6.90 -9.47
N GLY A 256 20.94 -5.85 -9.48
CA GLY A 256 22.28 -5.84 -10.12
C GLY A 256 22.28 -6.08 -11.63
N SER A 257 21.22 -6.60 -12.17
CA SER A 257 20.95 -6.77 -13.59
C SER A 257 19.49 -7.23 -13.79
N PHE A 258 18.92 -6.91 -14.94
CA PHE A 258 17.58 -7.36 -15.36
C PHE A 258 17.49 -8.86 -15.67
N GLU A 259 18.57 -9.62 -15.49
CA GLU A 259 18.66 -11.04 -15.86
C GLU A 259 18.82 -11.96 -14.64
N ILE A 260 17.92 -11.83 -13.67
CA ILE A 260 17.85 -12.82 -12.59
C ILE A 260 17.09 -14.03 -13.12
N PRO A 261 17.71 -15.24 -13.16
CA PRO A 261 17.01 -16.44 -13.58
C PRO A 261 15.78 -16.70 -12.71
N TYR A 262 14.66 -17.09 -13.30
CA TYR A 262 13.41 -17.42 -12.62
C TYR A 262 13.61 -18.31 -11.38
N SER A 263 14.52 -19.28 -11.47
CA SER A 263 14.85 -20.17 -10.35
C SER A 263 15.42 -19.48 -9.11
N GLN A 264 15.86 -18.23 -9.23
CA GLN A 264 16.46 -17.43 -8.16
C GLN A 264 15.54 -16.33 -7.62
N TRP A 265 14.39 -16.08 -8.24
CA TRP A 265 13.52 -14.96 -7.85
C TRP A 265 13.10 -15.01 -6.39
N GLN A 266 12.73 -16.19 -5.90
CA GLN A 266 12.35 -16.36 -4.49
C GLN A 266 13.52 -16.09 -3.55
N ASP A 267 14.72 -16.60 -3.87
CA ASP A 267 15.92 -16.40 -3.04
C ASP A 267 16.28 -14.92 -2.97
N TRP A 268 16.15 -14.20 -4.10
CA TRP A 268 16.36 -12.76 -4.16
C TRP A 268 15.30 -11.98 -3.38
N ALA A 269 14.03 -12.32 -3.52
CA ALA A 269 12.94 -11.69 -2.77
C ALA A 269 13.11 -11.90 -1.25
N GLU A 270 13.52 -13.08 -0.81
CA GLU A 270 13.84 -13.39 0.59
C GLU A 270 15.06 -12.58 1.08
N MET A 271 16.12 -12.47 0.29
CA MET A 271 17.30 -11.69 0.61
C MET A 271 16.95 -10.20 0.78
N LEU A 272 16.17 -9.63 -0.15
CA LEU A 272 15.75 -8.24 -0.15
C LEU A 272 14.82 -7.92 1.02
N SER A 273 14.03 -8.88 1.47
CA SER A 273 13.11 -8.69 2.60
C SER A 273 13.83 -8.37 3.92
N GLY A 274 15.17 -8.50 3.95
CA GLY A 274 15.97 -8.35 5.17
C GLY A 274 15.71 -9.46 6.19
N ARG A 275 14.97 -10.48 5.81
CA ARG A 275 14.84 -11.70 6.60
C ARG A 275 16.15 -12.47 6.45
N THR A 276 17.18 -12.08 7.22
CA THR A 276 18.27 -13.02 7.48
C THR A 276 17.65 -14.33 7.90
N LYS A 277 18.16 -15.45 7.36
CA LYS A 277 17.82 -16.81 7.83
C LYS A 277 18.07 -16.89 9.35
N THR A 278 17.22 -16.23 10.13
CA THR A 278 17.09 -16.53 11.55
C THR A 278 16.72 -18.00 11.58
N LYS A 279 17.57 -18.79 12.27
CA LYS A 279 17.41 -20.22 12.52
C LYS A 279 15.98 -20.65 12.30
N ASN A 280 15.78 -21.63 11.42
CA ASN A 280 14.51 -22.25 11.07
C ASN A 280 13.63 -22.52 12.30
N VAL A 281 12.99 -21.52 12.85
CA VAL A 281 11.78 -21.74 13.63
C VAL A 281 10.71 -21.94 12.58
N VAL A 282 10.56 -23.17 12.14
CA VAL A 282 9.46 -23.58 11.28
C VAL A 282 8.20 -23.22 12.05
N ASN A 283 7.47 -22.21 11.59
CA ASN A 283 6.14 -21.96 12.11
C ASN A 283 5.22 -23.03 11.51
N THR A 284 5.14 -24.17 12.18
CA THR A 284 4.41 -25.36 11.71
C THR A 284 2.97 -25.01 11.31
N SER A 285 2.32 -24.12 12.03
CA SER A 285 0.96 -23.66 11.68
C SER A 285 0.92 -22.95 10.33
N ALA A 286 1.84 -22.02 10.07
CA ALA A 286 1.89 -21.29 8.81
C ALA A 286 2.22 -22.23 7.63
N GLU A 287 3.13 -23.20 7.85
CA GLU A 287 3.49 -24.19 6.85
C GLU A 287 2.30 -25.10 6.47
N ILE A 288 1.53 -25.56 7.45
CA ILE A 288 0.32 -26.36 7.22
C ILE A 288 -0.72 -25.57 6.45
N ILE A 289 -0.97 -24.33 6.86
CA ILE A 289 -1.92 -23.44 6.19
C ILE A 289 -1.49 -23.16 4.76
N GLY A 290 -0.22 -22.82 4.54
CA GLY A 290 0.31 -22.53 3.21
C GLY A 290 0.24 -23.73 2.26
N ARG A 291 0.55 -24.94 2.74
CA ARG A 291 0.40 -26.18 1.96
C ARG A 291 -1.04 -26.40 1.54
N ARG A 292 -1.98 -26.27 2.48
CA ARG A 292 -3.40 -26.47 2.19
C ARG A 292 -3.91 -25.42 1.22
N ALA A 293 -3.56 -24.15 1.44
CA ALA A 293 -4.00 -23.03 0.60
C ALA A 293 -3.45 -23.14 -0.83
N ALA A 294 -2.19 -23.55 -1.02
CA ALA A 294 -1.59 -23.70 -2.34
C ALA A 294 -2.28 -24.74 -3.23
N LEU A 295 -3.07 -25.65 -2.66
CA LEU A 295 -3.87 -26.63 -3.43
C LEU A 295 -5.09 -26.00 -4.13
N GLU A 296 -5.47 -24.78 -3.77
CA GLU A 296 -6.56 -24.06 -4.44
C GLU A 296 -6.13 -23.41 -5.77
N LEU A 297 -4.80 -23.27 -6.00
CA LEU A 297 -4.26 -22.67 -7.22
C LEU A 297 -4.47 -23.57 -8.43
N LYS A 298 -4.82 -22.96 -9.55
CA LYS A 298 -4.99 -23.60 -10.86
C LYS A 298 -4.08 -22.92 -11.89
N PRO A 299 -3.68 -23.64 -12.96
CA PRO A 299 -3.00 -23.02 -14.09
C PRO A 299 -3.81 -21.84 -14.65
N ASP A 300 -3.11 -20.81 -15.07
CA ASP A 300 -3.62 -19.57 -15.66
C ASP A 300 -4.32 -18.63 -14.64
N ASP A 301 -4.39 -18.96 -13.34
CA ASP A 301 -4.93 -18.06 -12.32
C ASP A 301 -4.15 -16.74 -12.26
N ILE A 302 -4.88 -15.64 -12.17
CA ILE A 302 -4.36 -14.32 -11.78
C ILE A 302 -4.53 -14.18 -10.27
N VAL A 303 -3.42 -14.02 -9.56
CA VAL A 303 -3.33 -14.26 -8.11
C VAL A 303 -2.83 -13.03 -7.37
N ASN A 304 -3.43 -12.73 -6.22
CA ASN A 304 -2.83 -11.83 -5.23
C ASN A 304 -2.55 -12.59 -3.91
N ILE A 305 -1.36 -12.38 -3.33
CA ILE A 305 -0.94 -13.01 -2.08
C ILE A 305 -0.66 -11.94 -1.04
N GLY A 306 -1.45 -11.94 0.02
CA GLY A 306 -1.31 -11.03 1.17
C GLY A 306 -0.09 -11.34 2.04
N VAL A 307 0.19 -10.42 2.95
CA VAL A 307 1.35 -10.45 3.87
C VAL A 307 1.14 -11.47 5.01
N GLY A 308 2.23 -12.04 5.49
CA GLY A 308 2.26 -12.90 6.68
C GLY A 308 2.07 -14.38 6.36
N ILE A 309 1.09 -15.05 6.94
CA ILE A 309 0.81 -16.47 6.67
C ILE A 309 0.56 -16.73 5.17
N PRO A 310 -0.21 -15.90 4.44
CA PRO A 310 -0.41 -16.10 3.01
C PRO A 310 0.88 -16.17 2.19
N GLU A 311 1.96 -15.48 2.58
CA GLU A 311 3.24 -15.54 1.86
C GLU A 311 3.78 -16.98 1.70
N THR A 312 3.44 -17.89 2.62
CA THR A 312 3.84 -19.30 2.54
C THR A 312 3.24 -20.05 1.36
N VAL A 313 2.12 -19.53 0.79
CA VAL A 313 1.47 -20.12 -0.38
C VAL A 313 2.40 -20.14 -1.59
N SER A 314 3.18 -19.08 -1.82
CA SER A 314 4.12 -18.99 -2.94
C SER A 314 5.23 -20.05 -2.86
N LYS A 315 5.71 -20.38 -1.64
CA LYS A 315 6.67 -21.47 -1.41
C LYS A 315 6.08 -22.81 -1.87
N TYR A 316 4.87 -23.13 -1.44
CA TYR A 316 4.24 -24.40 -1.80
C TYR A 316 3.71 -24.43 -3.22
N ALA A 317 3.33 -23.30 -3.81
CA ALA A 317 3.06 -23.19 -5.24
C ALA A 317 4.29 -23.58 -6.07
N ARG A 318 5.49 -23.17 -5.64
CA ARG A 318 6.76 -23.58 -6.26
C ARG A 318 7.05 -25.07 -6.09
N GLU A 319 6.93 -25.60 -4.86
CA GLU A 319 7.13 -27.02 -4.58
C GLU A 319 6.18 -27.91 -5.39
N ASN A 320 4.95 -27.47 -5.62
CA ASN A 320 3.93 -28.16 -6.39
C ASN A 320 4.09 -27.97 -7.92
N GLY A 321 5.05 -27.15 -8.39
CA GLY A 321 5.28 -26.87 -9.80
C GLY A 321 4.14 -26.13 -10.51
N ILE A 322 3.42 -25.25 -9.75
CA ILE A 322 2.34 -24.43 -10.31
C ILE A 322 2.72 -22.95 -10.39
N LEU A 323 3.77 -22.52 -9.69
CA LEU A 323 4.12 -21.10 -9.59
C LEU A 323 4.41 -20.45 -10.97
N ASP A 324 5.01 -21.21 -11.89
CA ASP A 324 5.32 -20.79 -13.26
C ASP A 324 4.12 -20.86 -14.22
N LYS A 325 2.97 -21.30 -13.73
CA LYS A 325 1.72 -21.41 -14.51
C LYS A 325 0.65 -20.41 -14.07
N ILE A 326 0.95 -19.55 -13.10
CA ILE A 326 0.06 -18.53 -12.59
C ILE A 326 0.67 -17.14 -12.78
N THR A 327 -0.15 -16.11 -12.74
CA THR A 327 0.32 -14.70 -12.77
C THR A 327 0.14 -14.07 -11.42
N LEU A 328 1.25 -13.78 -10.73
CA LEU A 328 1.22 -13.06 -9.47
C LEU A 328 1.03 -11.57 -9.73
N THR A 329 0.30 -10.89 -8.85
CA THR A 329 0.08 -9.44 -8.91
C THR A 329 0.27 -8.81 -7.54
N VAL A 330 0.72 -7.53 -7.53
CA VAL A 330 0.88 -6.75 -6.30
C VAL A 330 0.18 -5.41 -6.45
N GLU A 331 -0.40 -4.90 -5.36
CA GLU A 331 -1.16 -3.63 -5.37
C GLU A 331 -0.35 -2.43 -5.85
N SER A 332 0.97 -2.46 -5.66
CA SER A 332 1.89 -1.42 -6.11
C SER A 332 1.97 -1.26 -7.64
N GLY A 333 1.39 -2.19 -8.39
CA GLY A 333 1.32 -2.19 -9.86
C GLY A 333 2.12 -3.30 -10.53
N GLY A 334 2.85 -4.12 -9.79
CA GLY A 334 3.63 -5.23 -10.36
C GLY A 334 2.75 -6.38 -10.82
N VAL A 335 2.98 -6.88 -12.04
CA VAL A 335 2.32 -8.04 -12.64
C VAL A 335 3.39 -9.00 -13.14
N GLY A 336 3.21 -10.29 -12.90
CA GLY A 336 4.23 -11.32 -13.10
C GLY A 336 5.30 -11.26 -12.02
N GLY A 337 6.40 -12.00 -12.21
CA GLY A 337 7.53 -12.00 -11.29
C GLY A 337 7.22 -12.59 -9.92
N PHE A 338 8.04 -12.24 -8.95
CA PHE A 338 7.95 -12.72 -7.58
C PHE A 338 7.85 -11.55 -6.58
N PRO A 339 6.76 -11.45 -5.79
CA PRO A 339 6.59 -10.39 -4.80
C PRO A 339 7.64 -10.46 -3.69
N ALA A 340 8.26 -9.34 -3.39
CA ALA A 340 9.14 -9.20 -2.24
C ALA A 340 8.33 -8.98 -0.94
N SER A 341 8.91 -9.32 0.19
CA SER A 341 8.28 -9.22 1.50
C SER A 341 9.05 -8.32 2.48
N GLY A 342 8.55 -8.15 3.70
CA GLY A 342 9.23 -7.38 4.74
C GLY A 342 9.32 -5.90 4.42
N LYS A 343 10.50 -5.28 4.59
CA LYS A 343 10.69 -3.82 4.41
C LYS A 343 10.55 -3.35 2.96
N VAL A 344 10.68 -4.25 2.00
CA VAL A 344 10.53 -3.98 0.56
C VAL A 344 9.24 -4.57 -0.01
N PHE A 345 8.26 -4.85 0.85
CA PHE A 345 6.93 -5.25 0.41
C PHE A 345 6.34 -4.22 -0.56
N GLY A 346 5.83 -4.69 -1.67
CA GLY A 346 5.39 -3.88 -2.80
C GLY A 346 6.35 -3.93 -4.00
N ALA A 347 7.62 -4.30 -3.79
CA ALA A 347 8.54 -4.57 -4.89
C ALA A 347 8.25 -5.94 -5.51
N VAL A 348 8.52 -6.08 -6.81
CA VAL A 348 8.38 -7.34 -7.54
C VAL A 348 9.68 -7.64 -8.27
N ILE A 349 10.24 -8.82 -8.05
CA ILE A 349 11.45 -9.29 -8.73
C ILE A 349 11.07 -9.93 -10.05
N GLY A 350 11.64 -9.46 -11.15
CA GLY A 350 11.38 -9.99 -12.49
C GLY A 350 9.95 -9.73 -12.97
N ALA A 351 9.33 -8.60 -12.60
CA ALA A 351 8.01 -8.25 -13.08
C ALA A 351 7.95 -8.20 -14.62
N ASP A 352 6.87 -8.74 -15.19
CA ASP A 352 6.59 -8.63 -16.63
C ASP A 352 6.17 -7.22 -17.00
N SER A 353 5.46 -6.55 -16.10
CA SER A 353 5.05 -5.16 -16.25
C SER A 353 4.80 -4.48 -14.90
N ILE A 354 4.88 -3.13 -14.90
CA ILE A 354 4.55 -2.31 -13.75
C ILE A 354 3.55 -1.25 -14.20
N TYR A 355 2.35 -1.27 -13.61
CA TYR A 355 1.29 -0.28 -13.82
C TYR A 355 1.35 0.83 -12.78
N ASP A 356 0.63 1.93 -12.99
CA ASP A 356 0.26 2.80 -11.88
C ASP A 356 -0.81 2.12 -10.99
N MET A 357 -0.88 2.54 -9.72
CA MET A 357 -1.78 1.91 -8.76
C MET A 357 -3.25 2.02 -9.15
N ALA A 358 -3.69 3.14 -9.71
CA ALA A 358 -5.09 3.31 -10.09
C ALA A 358 -5.50 2.29 -11.17
N ASN A 359 -4.64 2.02 -12.17
CA ASN A 359 -4.90 1.00 -13.19
C ASN A 359 -4.84 -0.42 -12.62
N GLN A 360 -3.93 -0.68 -11.68
CA GLN A 360 -3.87 -1.97 -10.98
C GLN A 360 -5.17 -2.24 -10.22
N PHE A 361 -5.70 -1.23 -9.55
CA PHE A 361 -6.96 -1.35 -8.82
C PHE A 361 -8.20 -1.38 -9.72
N ASP A 362 -8.14 -0.84 -10.94
CA ASP A 362 -9.19 -1.07 -11.95
C ASP A 362 -9.32 -2.57 -12.26
N LEU A 363 -8.18 -3.26 -12.43
CA LEU A 363 -8.16 -4.71 -12.63
C LEU A 363 -8.83 -5.45 -11.45
N TYR A 364 -8.46 -5.13 -10.22
CA TYR A 364 -8.99 -5.79 -9.02
C TYR A 364 -10.48 -5.49 -8.81
N ASN A 365 -10.86 -4.22 -8.89
CA ASN A 365 -12.24 -3.78 -8.65
C ASN A 365 -13.23 -4.32 -9.68
N ASN A 366 -12.75 -4.68 -10.86
CA ASN A 366 -13.59 -5.27 -11.93
C ASN A 366 -13.62 -6.81 -11.94
N GLY A 367 -12.97 -7.45 -10.95
CA GLY A 367 -12.96 -8.92 -10.84
C GLY A 367 -11.90 -9.60 -11.69
N GLY A 368 -10.78 -8.92 -11.96
CA GLY A 368 -9.65 -9.47 -12.71
C GLY A 368 -8.74 -10.41 -11.91
N LEU A 369 -9.08 -10.73 -10.65
CA LEU A 369 -8.39 -11.76 -9.87
C LEU A 369 -9.24 -13.04 -9.83
N ASP A 370 -8.61 -14.17 -10.14
CA ASP A 370 -9.24 -15.48 -10.01
C ASP A 370 -9.24 -15.94 -8.56
N ILE A 371 -8.12 -15.72 -7.86
CA ILE A 371 -7.96 -16.10 -6.47
C ILE A 371 -7.06 -15.13 -5.71
N CYS A 372 -7.39 -14.88 -4.44
CA CYS A 372 -6.49 -14.19 -3.53
C CYS A 372 -6.37 -14.91 -2.18
N PHE A 373 -5.19 -14.78 -1.58
CA PHE A 373 -4.87 -15.37 -0.26
C PHE A 373 -4.63 -14.24 0.73
N MET A 374 -5.49 -14.13 1.75
CA MET A 374 -5.50 -13.01 2.68
C MET A 374 -5.31 -13.45 4.12
N GLY A 375 -4.64 -12.63 4.92
CA GLY A 375 -4.61 -12.78 6.37
C GLY A 375 -5.86 -12.20 7.03
N GLY A 376 -6.06 -12.54 8.32
CA GLY A 376 -7.13 -11.97 9.13
C GLY A 376 -6.73 -11.89 10.60
N ILE A 377 -7.30 -10.91 11.31
CA ILE A 377 -7.18 -10.75 12.76
C ILE A 377 -8.30 -11.54 13.44
N GLU A 378 -9.53 -11.39 12.96
CA GLU A 378 -10.75 -12.04 13.48
C GLU A 378 -11.65 -12.47 12.32
N VAL A 379 -12.40 -13.57 12.52
CA VAL A 379 -13.45 -14.05 11.62
C VAL A 379 -14.66 -14.38 12.47
N ASP A 380 -15.87 -13.97 12.03
CA ASP A 380 -17.10 -14.29 12.73
C ASP A 380 -17.94 -15.38 12.04
N ARG A 381 -19.02 -15.78 12.72
CA ARG A 381 -19.96 -16.80 12.24
C ARG A 381 -20.73 -16.45 10.96
N PHE A 382 -20.67 -15.18 10.53
CA PHE A 382 -21.30 -14.70 9.30
C PHE A 382 -20.30 -14.64 8.13
N GLY A 383 -19.04 -15.05 8.38
CA GLY A 383 -17.95 -14.95 7.41
C GLY A 383 -17.42 -13.54 7.24
N ASN A 384 -17.75 -12.60 8.14
CA ASN A 384 -17.08 -11.32 8.15
C ASN A 384 -15.65 -11.47 8.65
N VAL A 385 -14.72 -10.72 8.07
CA VAL A 385 -13.31 -10.71 8.47
C VAL A 385 -12.88 -9.32 8.87
N ASN A 386 -12.19 -9.22 9.99
CA ASN A 386 -11.45 -8.06 10.42
C ASN A 386 -9.96 -8.27 10.11
N ALA A 387 -9.38 -7.39 9.32
CA ALA A 387 -7.96 -7.45 8.94
C ALA A 387 -7.18 -6.16 9.28
N HIS A 388 -7.84 -5.11 9.77
CA HIS A 388 -7.20 -3.79 9.91
C HIS A 388 -7.09 -3.25 11.34
N LYS A 389 -7.92 -3.75 12.28
CA LYS A 389 -8.04 -3.16 13.62
C LYS A 389 -8.02 -4.26 14.69
N GLY A 390 -6.94 -4.31 15.47
CA GLY A 390 -6.80 -5.21 16.62
C GLY A 390 -7.01 -4.51 17.96
N PRO A 391 -6.94 -5.24 19.10
CA PRO A 391 -6.99 -4.63 20.44
C PRO A 391 -5.80 -3.69 20.66
N GLY A 392 -6.06 -2.38 20.76
CA GLY A 392 -5.01 -1.37 20.96
C GLY A 392 -3.98 -1.31 19.81
N ALA A 393 -4.35 -1.80 18.62
CA ALA A 393 -3.49 -1.81 17.46
C ALA A 393 -4.31 -1.52 16.20
N PHE A 394 -3.68 -0.80 15.28
CA PHE A 394 -4.28 -0.42 14.01
C PHE A 394 -3.23 -0.49 12.90
N ALA A 395 -3.56 -1.09 11.78
CA ALA A 395 -2.68 -1.17 10.61
C ALA A 395 -3.25 -0.43 9.40
N GLY A 396 -4.56 -0.30 9.31
CA GLY A 396 -5.26 0.15 8.12
C GLY A 396 -5.55 -0.99 7.14
N VAL A 397 -6.58 -0.79 6.32
CA VAL A 397 -7.10 -1.83 5.42
C VAL A 397 -6.22 -2.05 4.19
N GLY A 398 -5.42 -1.04 3.80
CA GLY A 398 -4.59 -1.13 2.60
C GLY A 398 -5.39 -1.48 1.36
N GLY A 399 -4.85 -2.35 0.52
CA GLY A 399 -5.51 -2.90 -0.66
C GLY A 399 -6.49 -4.03 -0.38
N PHE A 400 -6.52 -4.57 0.85
CA PHE A 400 -7.33 -5.73 1.22
C PHE A 400 -8.80 -5.61 0.78
N ALA A 401 -9.44 -4.47 1.04
CA ALA A 401 -10.83 -4.25 0.67
C ALA A 401 -11.06 -4.25 -0.85
N ASN A 402 -10.13 -3.69 -1.62
CA ASN A 402 -10.19 -3.70 -3.08
C ASN A 402 -9.96 -5.10 -3.65
N ILE A 403 -8.93 -5.79 -3.15
CA ILE A 403 -8.55 -7.14 -3.59
C ILE A 403 -9.72 -8.11 -3.36
N THR A 404 -10.30 -8.09 -2.16
CA THR A 404 -11.35 -9.06 -1.79
C THR A 404 -12.73 -8.71 -2.34
N ALA A 405 -12.97 -7.48 -2.82
CA ALA A 405 -14.31 -7.00 -3.19
C ALA A 405 -14.94 -7.80 -4.35
N LYS A 406 -14.14 -8.22 -5.33
CA LYS A 406 -14.62 -8.86 -6.56
C LYS A 406 -13.81 -10.08 -6.99
N THR A 407 -12.81 -10.50 -6.22
CA THR A 407 -12.05 -11.72 -6.52
C THR A 407 -12.97 -12.93 -6.50
N ALA A 408 -12.85 -13.78 -7.50
CA ALA A 408 -13.73 -14.94 -7.67
C ALA A 408 -13.59 -15.94 -6.50
N THR A 409 -12.37 -16.16 -6.01
CA THR A 409 -12.10 -17.01 -4.85
C THR A 409 -11.24 -16.28 -3.82
N VAL A 410 -11.75 -16.10 -2.61
CA VAL A 410 -11.01 -15.48 -1.49
C VAL A 410 -10.68 -16.53 -0.45
N VAL A 411 -9.38 -16.78 -0.22
CA VAL A 411 -8.88 -17.74 0.76
C VAL A 411 -8.28 -17.01 1.95
N PHE A 412 -8.86 -17.19 3.13
CA PHE A 412 -8.34 -16.59 4.35
C PHE A 412 -7.38 -17.56 5.05
N CYS A 413 -6.11 -17.15 5.18
CA CYS A 413 -5.03 -17.90 5.78
C CYS A 413 -4.76 -17.40 7.20
N LEU A 414 -5.29 -18.07 8.20
CA LEU A 414 -5.13 -17.69 9.61
C LEU A 414 -5.16 -18.91 10.53
N THR A 415 -4.57 -18.77 11.72
CA THR A 415 -4.67 -19.76 12.79
C THR A 415 -5.99 -19.62 13.54
N PHE A 416 -6.41 -20.65 14.30
CA PHE A 416 -7.62 -20.56 15.14
C PHE A 416 -7.47 -19.55 16.29
N ASP A 417 -6.26 -19.47 16.83
CA ASP A 417 -5.90 -18.55 17.91
C ASP A 417 -4.46 -18.01 17.74
N THR A 418 -4.05 -17.11 18.61
CA THR A 418 -2.72 -16.51 18.64
C THR A 418 -2.25 -16.28 20.08
N LYS A 419 -1.02 -15.79 20.27
CA LYS A 419 -0.35 -15.65 21.56
C LYS A 419 -0.16 -16.97 22.30
N GLY A 420 0.83 -17.72 21.87
CA GLY A 420 1.25 -18.96 22.53
C GLY A 420 0.81 -20.23 21.84
N LEU A 421 0.09 -20.14 20.70
CA LEU A 421 -0.20 -21.34 19.91
C LEU A 421 1.09 -22.07 19.55
N ALA A 422 1.18 -23.34 19.91
CA ALA A 422 2.27 -24.23 19.54
C ALA A 422 1.70 -25.50 18.89
N VAL A 423 2.15 -25.78 17.67
CA VAL A 423 1.70 -26.91 16.86
C VAL A 423 2.92 -27.74 16.46
N GLU A 424 2.78 -29.04 16.50
CA GLU A 424 3.78 -30.00 16.04
C GLU A 424 3.19 -30.85 14.93
N ASP A 425 3.96 -31.08 13.89
CA ASP A 425 3.62 -31.99 12.79
C ASP A 425 4.64 -33.16 12.82
N ASN A 426 4.16 -34.36 13.07
CA ASN A 426 4.94 -35.59 13.06
C ASN A 426 4.37 -36.50 11.96
N ASP A 427 5.02 -36.51 10.81
CA ASP A 427 4.65 -37.31 9.63
C ASP A 427 3.17 -37.17 9.22
N GLY A 428 2.67 -35.92 9.20
CA GLY A 428 1.30 -35.57 8.82
C GLY A 428 0.28 -35.69 9.96
N ILE A 429 0.71 -36.04 11.18
CA ILE A 429 -0.13 -36.02 12.38
C ILE A 429 0.10 -34.70 13.10
N VAL A 430 -0.89 -33.79 12.98
CA VAL A 430 -0.84 -32.48 13.61
C VAL A 430 -1.31 -32.56 15.06
N THR A 431 -0.49 -32.09 15.99
CA THR A 431 -0.80 -32.04 17.43
C THR A 431 -0.69 -30.62 17.94
N ILE A 432 -1.74 -30.11 18.59
CA ILE A 432 -1.69 -28.84 19.32
C ILE A 432 -1.04 -29.11 20.68
N LYS A 433 0.16 -28.55 20.89
CA LYS A 433 0.91 -28.68 22.15
C LYS A 433 0.48 -27.62 23.17
N ASN A 434 0.07 -26.46 22.68
CA ASN A 434 -0.45 -25.36 23.48
C ASN A 434 -1.43 -24.55 22.66
N GLU A 435 -2.55 -24.22 23.23
CA GLU A 435 -3.53 -23.33 22.63
C GLU A 435 -3.11 -21.87 22.84
N GLY A 436 -3.41 -21.00 21.89
CA GLY A 436 -3.22 -19.57 22.04
C GLY A 436 -4.24 -18.93 22.98
N SER A 437 -3.85 -17.82 23.57
CA SER A 437 -4.72 -17.13 24.54
C SER A 437 -5.72 -16.16 23.92
N ILE A 438 -5.62 -15.88 22.62
CA ILE A 438 -6.50 -14.97 21.89
C ILE A 438 -7.14 -15.71 20.71
N PRO A 439 -8.44 -16.00 20.78
CA PRO A 439 -9.16 -16.63 19.67
C PRO A 439 -9.28 -15.67 18.50
N LYS A 440 -9.18 -16.19 17.28
CA LYS A 440 -9.43 -15.46 16.03
C LYS A 440 -10.85 -15.72 15.48
N PHE A 441 -11.44 -16.84 15.82
CA PHE A 441 -12.86 -17.11 15.52
C PHE A 441 -13.72 -16.59 16.66
N VAL A 442 -14.52 -15.58 16.36
CA VAL A 442 -15.31 -14.82 17.34
C VAL A 442 -16.79 -14.83 16.98
N ASN A 443 -17.66 -14.46 17.90
CA ASN A 443 -19.10 -14.36 17.61
C ASN A 443 -19.39 -13.26 16.60
N ASP A 444 -18.80 -12.09 16.82
CA ASP A 444 -18.89 -10.91 15.95
C ASP A 444 -17.51 -10.24 15.91
N VAL A 445 -17.04 -9.88 14.71
CA VAL A 445 -15.78 -9.16 14.55
C VAL A 445 -15.89 -7.72 15.07
N ARG A 446 -14.79 -7.16 15.56
CA ARG A 446 -14.76 -5.78 16.09
C ARG A 446 -15.04 -4.73 15.04
N SER A 447 -14.63 -5.00 13.82
CA SER A 447 -14.77 -4.11 12.68
C SER A 447 -14.72 -4.95 11.41
N ILE A 448 -15.50 -4.60 10.41
CA ILE A 448 -15.63 -5.40 9.20
C ILE A 448 -14.68 -4.87 8.13
N SER A 449 -13.68 -5.66 7.73
CA SER A 449 -12.83 -5.38 6.55
C SER A 449 -13.35 -6.11 5.30
N PHE A 450 -14.01 -7.27 5.48
CA PHE A 450 -14.65 -8.07 4.45
C PHE A 450 -16.02 -8.51 4.95
N SER A 451 -17.05 -8.30 4.14
CA SER A 451 -18.44 -8.68 4.46
C SER A 451 -18.80 -10.01 3.83
N GLY A 452 -18.99 -11.04 4.66
CA GLY A 452 -19.42 -12.37 4.22
C GLY A 452 -20.81 -12.33 3.57
N LYS A 453 -21.73 -11.52 4.11
CA LYS A 453 -23.06 -11.31 3.52
C LYS A 453 -22.99 -10.77 2.10
N ARG A 454 -22.13 -9.77 1.85
CA ARG A 454 -21.99 -9.17 0.52
C ARG A 454 -21.31 -10.12 -0.47
N ALA A 455 -20.32 -10.86 -0.03
CA ALA A 455 -19.64 -11.87 -0.85
C ALA A 455 -20.64 -12.96 -1.33
N LEU A 456 -21.47 -13.47 -0.45
CA LEU A 456 -22.52 -14.43 -0.80
C LEU A 456 -23.54 -13.88 -1.81
N ALA A 457 -23.91 -12.59 -1.68
CA ALA A 457 -24.86 -11.94 -2.59
C ALA A 457 -24.25 -11.70 -3.98
N GLN A 458 -22.93 -11.64 -4.12
CA GLN A 458 -22.22 -11.43 -5.40
C GLN A 458 -21.84 -12.72 -6.12
N THR A 459 -22.33 -13.87 -5.68
CA THR A 459 -22.00 -15.20 -6.24
C THR A 459 -20.51 -15.59 -6.06
N CYS A 460 -19.80 -15.05 -5.09
CA CYS A 460 -18.53 -15.60 -4.66
C CYS A 460 -18.80 -16.99 -4.08
N SER A 461 -18.54 -18.02 -4.85
CA SER A 461 -19.10 -19.37 -4.63
C SER A 461 -18.38 -20.17 -3.56
N GLN A 462 -17.28 -19.70 -2.98
CA GLN A 462 -16.57 -20.46 -1.94
C GLN A 462 -15.81 -19.53 -0.99
N ILE A 463 -16.22 -19.52 0.27
CA ILE A 463 -15.39 -19.13 1.41
C ILE A 463 -14.80 -20.44 1.94
N CYS A 464 -13.53 -20.67 1.70
CA CYS A 464 -12.78 -21.81 2.23
C CYS A 464 -11.94 -21.40 3.44
#